data_3763a6af5c8666989ea7e5981de46902
#
_entry.id   3763a6af5c8666989ea7e5981de46902
#
_cell.length_a   1.000
_cell.length_b   1.000
_cell.length_c   1.000
_cell.angle_alpha   90.00
_cell.angle_beta   90.00
_cell.angle_gamma   90.00
#
_symmetry.space_group_name_H-M   'P 1'
#
loop_
_entity.id
_entity.type
_entity.pdbx_description
1 polymer ?
#
loop_
_entity_poly.entity_id
_entity_poly.type
_entity_poly.pdbx_seq_one_letter_code
_entity_poly.pdbx_strand_id
1 'polypeptide(L)'
;MKYAYKHGYDAAVQFDADGQHLPQYLPPMLKKIAAGYDIVLGSRFVEKKKPMSLRMVGSRLISWSIRLTTGQSLTDPTSGLRMYSRRIVREFATQINHAPEPDTISYLIRKGAKAAEVQVEMAERTAGESYLGSINSVKYMLRMGVSIVLVQWFRGGSLPEDDNNAQTGREG
;
A
#
# COMPACT_ATOMS: atom_id res chain seq x y z
N MET A 1 -6.92 9.61 -6.52
CA MET A 1 -8.00 9.12 -5.65
C MET A 1 -9.29 9.93 -5.77
N LYS A 2 -9.28 11.28 -5.62
CA LYS A 2 -10.51 12.12 -5.73
C LYS A 2 -11.27 11.93 -7.04
N TYR A 3 -10.58 11.85 -8.18
CA TYR A 3 -11.19 11.58 -9.48
C TYR A 3 -11.86 10.20 -9.52
N ALA A 4 -11.15 9.16 -9.08
CA ALA A 4 -11.70 7.80 -9.06
C ALA A 4 -12.94 7.68 -8.16
N TYR A 5 -12.91 8.31 -6.99
CA TYR A 5 -14.07 8.36 -6.10
C TYR A 5 -15.27 9.06 -6.74
N LYS A 6 -15.05 10.27 -7.31
CA LYS A 6 -16.11 11.07 -7.94
C LYS A 6 -16.78 10.34 -9.11
N HIS A 7 -16.04 9.56 -9.88
CA HIS A 7 -16.55 8.84 -11.07
C HIS A 7 -16.96 7.39 -10.78
N GLY A 8 -17.00 6.99 -9.52
CA GLY A 8 -17.55 5.70 -9.13
C GLY A 8 -16.70 4.47 -9.45
N TYR A 9 -15.39 4.62 -9.63
CA TYR A 9 -14.52 3.47 -9.86
C TYR A 9 -14.45 2.54 -8.65
N ASP A 10 -14.48 1.22 -8.89
CA ASP A 10 -14.44 0.19 -7.85
C ASP A 10 -13.03 -0.02 -7.28
N ALA A 11 -12.01 0.30 -8.04
CA ALA A 11 -10.62 0.25 -7.61
C ALA A 11 -9.79 1.36 -8.26
N ALA A 12 -8.67 1.70 -7.62
CA ALA A 12 -7.67 2.58 -8.19
C ALA A 12 -6.27 1.98 -8.00
N VAL A 13 -5.41 2.14 -8.99
CA VAL A 13 -4.02 1.69 -8.92
C VAL A 13 -3.06 2.87 -8.90
N GLN A 14 -2.07 2.79 -8.03
CA GLN A 14 -0.85 3.60 -8.10
C GLN A 14 0.15 2.82 -8.93
N PHE A 15 0.67 3.45 -9.96
CA PHE A 15 1.56 2.84 -10.94
C PHE A 15 2.64 3.84 -11.30
N ASP A 16 3.88 3.56 -10.95
CA ASP A 16 5.00 4.47 -11.24
C ASP A 16 5.34 4.43 -12.74
N ALA A 17 5.58 5.60 -13.33
CA ALA A 17 5.80 5.76 -14.78
C ALA A 17 7.29 5.61 -15.18
N ASP A 18 8.11 4.96 -14.35
CA ASP A 18 9.55 4.76 -14.59
C ASP A 18 9.87 3.49 -15.44
N GLY A 19 8.82 2.80 -15.90
CA GLY A 19 8.94 1.58 -16.69
C GLY A 19 9.24 0.31 -15.90
N GLN A 20 9.39 0.39 -14.57
CA GLN A 20 9.71 -0.77 -13.75
C GLN A 20 8.50 -1.69 -13.49
N HIS A 21 7.30 -1.13 -13.48
CA HIS A 21 6.07 -1.88 -13.21
C HIS A 21 5.45 -2.42 -14.50
N LEU A 22 5.12 -3.71 -14.51
CA LEU A 22 4.55 -4.39 -15.65
C LEU A 22 3.02 -4.51 -15.51
N PRO A 23 2.23 -4.11 -16.51
CA PRO A 23 0.76 -4.16 -16.46
C PRO A 23 0.16 -5.55 -16.27
N GLN A 24 0.90 -6.60 -16.60
CA GLN A 24 0.48 -8.01 -16.43
C GLN A 24 0.13 -8.39 -14.98
N TYR A 25 0.59 -7.62 -14.00
CA TYR A 25 0.29 -7.85 -12.58
C TYR A 25 -1.03 -7.20 -12.11
N LEU A 26 -1.65 -6.35 -12.93
CA LEU A 26 -2.92 -5.72 -12.57
C LEU A 26 -4.08 -6.72 -12.43
N PRO A 27 -4.25 -7.71 -13.33
CA PRO A 27 -5.34 -8.69 -13.18
C PRO A 27 -5.26 -9.52 -11.89
N PRO A 28 -4.12 -10.10 -11.48
CA PRO A 28 -4.03 -10.80 -10.19
C PRO A 28 -4.24 -9.89 -8.99
N MET A 29 -3.85 -8.61 -9.05
CA MET A 29 -4.14 -7.65 -7.98
C MET A 29 -5.64 -7.35 -7.90
N LEU A 30 -6.31 -7.17 -9.05
CA LEU A 30 -7.75 -6.94 -9.11
C LEU A 30 -8.54 -8.14 -8.55
N LYS A 31 -8.09 -9.39 -8.81
CA LYS A 31 -8.67 -10.58 -8.19
C LYS A 31 -8.61 -10.55 -6.66
N LYS A 32 -7.55 -10.01 -6.07
CA LYS A 32 -7.45 -9.84 -4.61
C LYS A 32 -8.43 -8.77 -4.10
N ILE A 33 -8.60 -7.66 -4.82
CA ILE A 33 -9.64 -6.66 -4.48
C ILE A 33 -11.03 -7.29 -4.53
N ALA A 34 -11.36 -8.04 -5.59
CA ALA A 34 -12.62 -8.74 -5.72
C ALA A 34 -12.84 -9.81 -4.63
N ALA A 35 -11.76 -10.36 -4.07
CA ALA A 35 -11.80 -11.28 -2.92
C ALA A 35 -11.96 -10.57 -1.57
N GLY A 36 -12.17 -9.25 -1.55
CA GLY A 36 -12.45 -8.47 -0.34
C GLY A 36 -11.20 -7.93 0.38
N TYR A 37 -10.06 -7.87 -0.30
CA TYR A 37 -8.91 -7.11 0.21
C TYR A 37 -9.04 -5.64 -0.13
N ASP A 38 -8.64 -4.77 0.78
CA ASP A 38 -8.73 -3.32 0.63
C ASP A 38 -7.49 -2.72 -0.02
N ILE A 39 -6.33 -3.31 0.25
CA ILE A 39 -5.03 -2.84 -0.23
C ILE A 39 -4.27 -4.03 -0.78
N VAL A 40 -3.82 -3.94 -2.03
CA VAL A 40 -2.99 -4.98 -2.66
C VAL A 40 -1.69 -4.36 -3.12
N LEU A 41 -0.56 -4.87 -2.62
CA LEU A 41 0.77 -4.43 -2.98
C LEU A 41 1.41 -5.40 -3.98
N GLY A 42 2.05 -4.88 -5.01
CA GLY A 42 2.95 -5.66 -5.86
C GLY A 42 4.29 -5.81 -5.14
N SER A 43 4.54 -7.00 -4.58
CA SER A 43 5.74 -7.28 -3.80
C SER A 43 6.76 -8.09 -4.60
N ARG A 44 8.02 -7.70 -4.52
CA ARG A 44 9.15 -8.44 -5.11
C ARG A 44 9.58 -9.64 -4.27
N PHE A 45 9.08 -9.75 -3.05
CA PHE A 45 9.65 -10.61 -2.00
C PHE A 45 8.63 -11.54 -1.34
N VAL A 46 7.50 -11.81 -1.98
CA VAL A 46 6.55 -12.83 -1.50
C VAL A 46 7.20 -14.21 -1.56
N GLU A 47 7.81 -14.53 -2.71
CA GLU A 47 8.45 -15.82 -2.98
C GLU A 47 9.98 -15.75 -2.96
N LYS A 48 10.55 -14.55 -3.07
CA LYS A 48 12.00 -14.31 -3.16
C LYS A 48 12.52 -13.70 -1.85
N LYS A 49 13.71 -14.14 -1.40
CA LYS A 49 14.38 -13.54 -0.24
C LYS A 49 14.90 -12.14 -0.57
N LYS A 50 14.73 -11.19 0.35
CA LYS A 50 15.34 -9.87 0.23
C LYS A 50 16.87 -9.97 0.26
N PRO A 51 17.59 -9.36 -0.70
CA PRO A 51 19.04 -9.30 -0.66
C PRO A 51 19.57 -8.54 0.55
N MET A 52 20.85 -8.74 0.87
CA MET A 52 21.52 -7.98 1.94
C MET A 52 22.05 -6.66 1.36
N SER A 53 21.33 -5.57 1.63
CA SER A 53 21.79 -4.21 1.32
C SER A 53 21.23 -3.24 2.37
N LEU A 54 21.86 -2.07 2.55
CA LEU A 54 21.39 -1.03 3.48
C LEU A 54 19.93 -0.64 3.21
N ARG A 55 19.54 -0.53 1.94
CA ARG A 55 18.16 -0.26 1.54
C ARG A 55 17.22 -1.39 1.98
N MET A 56 17.64 -2.64 1.89
CA MET A 56 16.81 -3.78 2.31
C MET A 56 16.73 -3.93 3.82
N VAL A 57 17.77 -3.53 4.55
CA VAL A 57 17.70 -3.43 6.02
C VAL A 57 16.63 -2.42 6.44
N GLY A 58 16.61 -1.23 5.82
CA GLY A 58 15.56 -0.24 6.07
C GLY A 58 14.15 -0.75 5.70
N SER A 59 14.00 -1.42 4.56
CA SER A 59 12.72 -2.04 4.17
C SER A 59 12.27 -3.12 5.16
N ARG A 60 13.20 -3.91 5.73
CA ARG A 60 12.88 -4.88 6.80
C ARG A 60 12.43 -4.18 8.08
N LEU A 61 13.06 -3.07 8.44
CA LEU A 61 12.66 -2.27 9.60
C LEU A 61 11.23 -1.77 9.45
N ILE A 62 10.87 -1.22 8.28
CA ILE A 62 9.49 -0.79 7.99
C ILE A 62 8.51 -1.97 8.06
N SER A 63 8.85 -3.12 7.45
CA SER A 63 8.01 -4.34 7.52
C SER A 63 7.80 -4.80 8.96
N TRP A 64 8.85 -4.77 9.77
CA TRP A 64 8.80 -5.12 11.20
C TRP A 64 7.94 -4.13 11.99
N SER A 65 8.10 -2.82 11.76
CA SER A 65 7.29 -1.78 12.40
C SER A 65 5.79 -1.95 12.08
N ILE A 66 5.45 -2.25 10.81
CA ILE A 66 4.07 -2.53 10.41
C ILE A 66 3.56 -3.78 11.14
N ARG A 67 4.33 -4.86 11.15
CA ARG A 67 3.93 -6.10 11.84
C ARG A 67 3.71 -5.89 13.34
N LEU A 68 4.61 -5.17 14.00
CA LEU A 68 4.51 -4.88 15.43
C LEU A 68 3.24 -4.09 15.76
N THR A 69 2.88 -3.17 14.89
CA THR A 69 1.81 -2.20 15.14
C THR A 69 0.45 -2.61 14.62
N THR A 70 0.39 -3.48 13.61
CA THR A 70 -0.87 -3.89 12.97
C THR A 70 -1.15 -5.40 13.07
N GLY A 71 -0.16 -6.20 13.47
CA GLY A 71 -0.22 -7.66 13.41
C GLY A 71 -0.09 -8.24 11.99
N GLN A 72 -0.18 -7.43 10.94
CA GLN A 72 -0.05 -7.90 9.54
C GLN A 72 1.40 -7.86 9.07
N SER A 73 1.81 -8.91 8.34
CA SER A 73 3.14 -9.01 7.76
C SER A 73 3.10 -8.60 6.29
N LEU A 74 3.84 -7.54 5.94
CA LEU A 74 4.05 -7.11 4.56
C LEU A 74 5.53 -7.30 4.21
N THR A 75 5.78 -7.94 3.07
CA THR A 75 7.14 -8.23 2.62
C THR A 75 7.77 -7.07 1.87
N ASP A 76 6.98 -6.25 1.15
CA ASP A 76 7.49 -5.09 0.40
C ASP A 76 6.63 -3.83 0.57
N PRO A 77 6.53 -3.26 1.78
CA PRO A 77 5.70 -2.08 2.05
C PRO A 77 6.18 -0.82 1.31
N THR A 78 7.38 -0.86 0.75
CA THR A 78 7.98 0.26 -0.01
C THR A 78 7.75 0.16 -1.52
N SER A 79 7.00 -0.85 -1.99
CA SER A 79 6.65 -0.96 -3.41
C SER A 79 5.79 0.22 -3.87
N GLY A 80 6.06 0.76 -5.05
CA GLY A 80 5.24 1.80 -5.70
C GLY A 80 3.99 1.26 -6.40
N LEU A 81 3.94 -0.06 -6.69
CA LEU A 81 2.77 -0.68 -7.30
C LEU A 81 1.75 -1.07 -6.23
N ARG A 82 0.64 -0.36 -6.17
CA ARG A 82 -0.40 -0.55 -5.15
C ARG A 82 -1.78 -0.40 -5.74
N MET A 83 -2.69 -1.29 -5.40
CA MET A 83 -4.09 -1.21 -5.78
C MET A 83 -4.97 -1.08 -4.54
N TYR A 84 -6.00 -0.25 -4.64
CA TYR A 84 -6.87 0.11 -3.55
C TYR A 84 -8.32 -0.16 -3.91
N SER A 85 -9.09 -0.74 -2.98
CA SER A 85 -10.54 -0.90 -3.11
C SER A 85 -11.25 0.46 -3.10
N ARG A 86 -12.51 0.49 -3.55
CA ARG A 86 -13.37 1.67 -3.49
C ARG A 86 -13.42 2.26 -2.07
N ARG A 87 -13.45 1.43 -1.04
CA ARG A 87 -13.44 1.84 0.37
C ARG A 87 -12.21 2.68 0.71
N ILE A 88 -11.03 2.26 0.29
CA ILE A 88 -9.78 3.00 0.50
C ILE A 88 -9.68 4.22 -0.41
N VAL A 89 -10.15 4.13 -1.65
CA VAL A 89 -10.25 5.28 -2.57
C VAL A 89 -11.09 6.39 -1.96
N ARG A 90 -12.24 6.06 -1.32
CA ARG A 90 -13.09 7.00 -0.58
C ARG A 90 -12.33 7.64 0.58
N GLU A 91 -11.64 6.85 1.40
CA GLU A 91 -10.86 7.35 2.53
C GLU A 91 -9.79 8.35 2.09
N PHE A 92 -9.03 8.03 1.04
CA PHE A 92 -8.07 8.97 0.45
C PHE A 92 -8.72 10.22 -0.16
N ALA A 93 -9.91 10.10 -0.71
CA ALA A 93 -10.60 11.24 -1.33
C ALA A 93 -11.16 12.22 -0.31
N THR A 94 -11.58 11.75 0.87
CA THR A 94 -12.36 12.52 1.85
C THR A 94 -11.61 12.83 3.15
N GLN A 95 -10.72 11.95 3.60
CA GLN A 95 -10.12 12.04 4.94
C GLN A 95 -8.59 12.16 4.92
N ILE A 96 -7.92 11.62 3.91
CA ILE A 96 -6.45 11.54 3.89
C ILE A 96 -5.89 12.58 2.93
N ASN A 97 -5.10 13.51 3.47
CA ASN A 97 -4.41 14.55 2.70
C ASN A 97 -2.91 14.24 2.50
N HIS A 98 -2.52 12.96 2.61
CA HIS A 98 -1.15 12.51 2.52
C HIS A 98 -0.95 11.55 1.33
N ALA A 99 0.29 11.48 0.85
CA ALA A 99 0.69 10.47 -0.13
C ALA A 99 0.52 9.06 0.45
N PRO A 100 0.27 8.03 -0.38
CA PRO A 100 0.16 6.64 0.05
C PRO A 100 1.55 6.05 0.38
N GLU A 101 2.17 6.56 1.41
CA GLU A 101 3.45 6.09 1.96
C GLU A 101 3.25 4.88 2.89
N PRO A 102 4.31 4.15 3.29
CA PRO A 102 4.18 2.99 4.18
C PRO A 102 3.50 3.28 5.53
N ASP A 103 3.66 4.47 6.09
CA ASP A 103 2.98 4.90 7.31
C ASP A 103 1.47 5.06 7.10
N THR A 104 1.04 5.58 5.95
CA THR A 104 -0.36 5.65 5.58
C THR A 104 -0.96 4.27 5.39
N ILE A 105 -0.22 3.32 4.80
CA ILE A 105 -0.65 1.92 4.68
C ILE A 105 -0.83 1.29 6.08
N SER A 106 0.14 1.47 6.97
CA SER A 106 0.06 1.01 8.36
C SER A 106 -1.16 1.59 9.08
N TYR A 107 -1.40 2.87 8.92
CA TYR A 107 -2.58 3.55 9.47
C TYR A 107 -3.91 2.95 8.97
N LEU A 108 -4.03 2.71 7.67
CA LEU A 108 -5.23 2.12 7.07
C LEU A 108 -5.46 0.69 7.56
N ILE A 109 -4.40 -0.12 7.67
CA ILE A 109 -4.49 -1.49 8.22
C ILE A 109 -5.00 -1.45 9.66
N ARG A 110 -4.52 -0.53 10.48
CA ARG A 110 -5.03 -0.36 11.85
C ARG A 110 -6.48 0.07 11.92
N LYS A 111 -6.95 0.84 10.95
CA LYS A 111 -8.37 1.19 10.80
C LYS A 111 -9.24 0.02 10.30
N GLY A 112 -8.66 -1.16 10.12
CA GLY A 112 -9.36 -2.36 9.70
C GLY A 112 -9.28 -2.67 8.21
N ALA A 113 -8.36 -2.02 7.45
CA ALA A 113 -8.11 -2.39 6.06
C ALA A 113 -7.43 -3.75 5.98
N LYS A 114 -7.91 -4.63 5.09
CA LYS A 114 -7.29 -5.92 4.79
C LYS A 114 -6.25 -5.73 3.69
N ALA A 115 -4.98 -6.03 3.98
CA ALA A 115 -3.91 -5.94 3.01
C ALA A 115 -3.49 -7.32 2.50
N ALA A 116 -3.10 -7.39 1.22
CA ALA A 116 -2.51 -8.57 0.59
C ALA A 116 -1.33 -8.16 -0.28
N GLU A 117 -0.51 -9.15 -0.64
CA GLU A 117 0.59 -8.98 -1.58
C GLU A 117 0.44 -9.94 -2.76
N VAL A 118 0.89 -9.49 -3.92
CA VAL A 118 1.03 -10.29 -5.14
C VAL A 118 2.49 -10.26 -5.54
N GLN A 119 3.08 -11.44 -5.82
CA GLN A 119 4.44 -11.51 -6.32
C GLN A 119 4.54 -10.82 -7.67
N VAL A 120 5.49 -9.87 -7.78
CA VAL A 120 5.78 -9.16 -9.02
C VAL A 120 7.27 -9.20 -9.33
N GLU A 121 7.60 -9.09 -10.59
CA GLU A 121 8.94 -8.78 -11.06
C GLU A 121 8.97 -7.35 -11.56
N MET A 122 10.06 -6.67 -11.29
CA MET A 122 10.28 -5.31 -11.80
C MET A 122 11.24 -5.41 -12.99
N ALA A 123 10.92 -4.72 -14.06
CA ALA A 123 11.84 -4.51 -15.16
C ALA A 123 13.00 -3.59 -14.73
N GLU A 124 14.09 -3.61 -15.48
CA GLU A 124 15.15 -2.62 -15.32
C GLU A 124 14.59 -1.22 -15.61
N ARG A 125 15.03 -0.24 -14.84
CA ARG A 125 14.60 1.14 -15.00
C ARG A 125 15.03 1.65 -16.37
N THR A 126 14.08 2.11 -17.17
CA THR A 126 14.34 2.63 -18.51
C THR A 126 14.63 4.14 -18.52
N ALA A 127 14.26 4.87 -17.45
CA ALA A 127 14.48 6.32 -17.35
C ALA A 127 14.57 6.78 -15.88
N GLY A 128 15.30 7.86 -15.65
CA GLY A 128 15.40 8.55 -14.37
C GLY A 128 16.50 8.03 -13.44
N GLU A 129 17.09 8.95 -12.65
CA GLU A 129 18.01 8.60 -11.58
C GLU A 129 17.24 8.23 -10.30
N SER A 130 17.85 7.38 -9.46
CA SER A 130 17.26 7.05 -8.15
C SER A 130 17.23 8.31 -7.27
N TYR A 131 16.06 8.80 -6.96
CA TYR A 131 15.84 9.96 -6.08
C TYR A 131 16.44 9.80 -4.68
N LEU A 132 16.77 8.58 -4.29
CA LEU A 132 17.31 8.23 -2.98
C LEU A 132 18.76 7.75 -3.14
N GLY A 133 19.74 8.65 -3.06
CA GLY A 133 21.12 8.28 -2.75
C GLY A 133 21.17 7.47 -1.44
N SER A 134 22.17 6.61 -1.26
CA SER A 134 22.21 5.61 -0.18
C SER A 134 21.96 6.17 1.23
N ILE A 135 22.50 7.35 1.56
CA ILE A 135 22.36 8.01 2.87
C ILE A 135 20.94 8.57 3.06
N ASN A 136 20.38 9.20 2.01
CA ASN A 136 19.03 9.73 2.06
C ASN A 136 17.97 8.62 2.18
N SER A 137 18.23 7.46 1.59
CA SER A 137 17.38 6.26 1.76
C SER A 137 17.31 5.78 3.19
N VAL A 138 18.43 5.75 3.92
CA VAL A 138 18.46 5.32 5.32
C VAL A 138 17.71 6.31 6.21
N LYS A 139 17.94 7.62 6.04
CA LYS A 139 17.21 8.67 6.77
C LYS A 139 15.69 8.59 6.53
N TYR A 140 15.29 8.41 5.27
CA TYR A 140 13.89 8.22 4.91
C TYR A 140 13.28 7.01 5.63
N MET A 141 13.95 5.87 5.61
CA MET A 141 13.45 4.65 6.22
C MET A 141 13.38 4.69 7.74
N LEU A 142 14.35 5.35 8.39
CA LEU A 142 14.31 5.61 9.84
C LEU A 142 13.13 6.53 10.19
N ARG A 143 13.00 7.65 9.46
CA ARG A 143 11.86 8.57 9.63
C ARG A 143 10.53 7.85 9.46
N MET A 144 10.42 6.99 8.44
CA MET A 144 9.22 6.22 8.15
C MET A 144 8.91 5.21 9.26
N GLY A 145 9.91 4.49 9.76
CA GLY A 145 9.76 3.57 10.89
C GLY A 145 9.28 4.28 12.16
N VAL A 146 9.87 5.42 12.47
CA VAL A 146 9.44 6.27 13.60
C VAL A 146 8.02 6.80 13.38
N SER A 147 7.70 7.27 12.18
CA SER A 147 6.34 7.72 11.82
C SER A 147 5.30 6.62 12.03
N ILE A 148 5.59 5.39 11.57
CA ILE A 148 4.70 4.25 11.75
C ILE A 148 4.42 4.00 13.23
N VAL A 149 5.43 4.04 14.08
CA VAL A 149 5.27 3.81 15.52
C VAL A 149 4.52 4.97 16.19
N LEU A 150 4.87 6.23 15.89
CA LEU A 150 4.29 7.42 16.55
C LEU A 150 2.87 7.72 16.06
N VAL A 151 2.60 7.65 14.76
CA VAL A 151 1.27 7.94 14.17
C VAL A 151 0.20 7.05 14.79
N GLN A 152 0.58 5.89 15.25
CA GLN A 152 -0.31 4.93 15.88
C GLN A 152 -0.86 5.38 17.24
N TRP A 153 -0.10 6.19 17.97
CA TRP A 153 -0.51 6.69 19.29
C TRP A 153 -1.49 7.86 19.18
N PHE A 154 -1.46 8.60 18.06
CA PHE A 154 -2.19 9.86 17.91
C PHE A 154 -3.41 9.80 16.97
N ARG A 155 -3.59 8.72 16.21
CA ARG A 155 -4.69 8.58 15.23
C ARG A 155 -5.58 7.38 15.54
N GLY A 156 -6.69 7.63 16.24
CA GLY A 156 -7.77 6.67 16.43
C GLY A 156 -8.82 6.75 15.31
N GLY A 157 -9.67 5.73 15.19
CA GLY A 157 -10.82 5.69 14.29
C GLY A 157 -10.91 4.36 13.52
N SER A 158 -12.11 4.03 13.03
CA SER A 158 -12.38 2.89 12.15
C SER A 158 -12.62 3.37 10.72
N LEU A 159 -12.40 2.51 9.73
CA LEU A 159 -12.80 2.77 8.35
C LEU A 159 -14.33 2.71 8.24
N PRO A 160 -14.94 3.49 7.32
CA PRO A 160 -16.36 3.35 7.01
C PRO A 160 -16.66 1.94 6.49
N GLU A 161 -17.86 1.44 6.76
CA GLU A 161 -18.33 0.16 6.22
C GLU A 161 -18.41 0.20 4.69
N ASP A 162 -18.29 -0.98 4.07
CA ASP A 162 -18.40 -1.12 2.62
C ASP A 162 -19.83 -0.80 2.16
N ASP A 163 -19.97 0.15 1.26
CA ASP A 163 -21.26 0.52 0.64
C ASP A 163 -21.90 -0.63 -0.18
N ASN A 164 -21.15 -1.70 -0.46
CA ASN A 164 -21.65 -2.87 -1.19
C ASN A 164 -22.68 -3.71 -0.40
N ASN A 165 -22.70 -3.61 0.93
CA ASN A 165 -23.71 -4.31 1.74
C ASN A 165 -25.06 -3.56 1.82
N ALA A 166 -25.09 -2.28 1.43
CA ALA A 166 -26.31 -1.48 1.49
C ALA A 166 -27.24 -1.69 0.26
N GLN A 167 -26.76 -2.28 -0.82
CA GLN A 167 -27.57 -2.51 -2.03
C GLN A 167 -28.27 -3.86 -2.06
N THR A 168 -27.78 -4.89 -1.35
CA THR A 168 -28.42 -6.20 -1.27
C THR A 168 -29.63 -6.26 -0.35
N GLY A 169 -29.89 -5.23 0.46
CA GLY A 169 -31.02 -5.15 1.39
C GLY A 169 -32.25 -4.37 0.86
N ARG A 170 -32.25 -3.91 -0.40
CA ARG A 170 -33.36 -3.13 -0.98
C ARG A 170 -34.17 -3.85 -2.07
N GLU A 171 -33.83 -5.09 -2.37
CA GLU A 171 -34.61 -5.95 -3.27
C GLU A 171 -35.13 -7.18 -2.50
N GLY A 172 -35.99 -6.93 -1.53
CA GLY A 172 -36.73 -7.93 -0.80
C GLY A 172 -38.15 -7.46 -0.52
#